data_447686073e80878ebe14816e6833c244
#
_entry.id   447686073e80878ebe14816e6833c244
#
_cell.length_a   1.000
_cell.length_b   1.000
_cell.length_c   1.000
_cell.angle_alpha   90.00
_cell.angle_beta   90.00
_cell.angle_gamma   90.00
#
_symmetry.space_group_name_H-M   'P 1'
#
loop_
_entity.id
_entity.type
_entity.pdbx_description
1 polymer ?
#
loop_
_entity_poly.entity_id
_entity_poly.type
_entity_poly.pdbx_seq_one_letter_code
_entity_poly.pdbx_strand_id
1 'polypeptide(L)'
;MKSKSIKILLMGAAITSMLSSCGDSWFEREPKNILTNELVWNDPNMIKSQLANLYNRIPQLHGDFNTGGMCETDDAMYCGTLDQNYRNELRYGNDYGRWWDYGLIRDINMSIENIDKYGTDISADEKLQFKAEFRFIRAYVYFELVRRMGGVPLITTTLEYDFSGDPSYLRNPRAKEHEIYDFVYSECEAIKSQLGNKGSQTRANYYTALALESRAMLYAGSIAKYNALKTPNIVTSGGEVGIPSDMADDYYRKSLTASQEIITKGGYELYEKESDKGVNFYKMLMDKTLNKEAIWVKDYKNPLKVHSFGYDNVVHHLREDNDNSSCIGPSLGLVEAFDYLDGTPGTLHYKNGDDYVVYDTPSDIFANKDERLYGTIIYPGSKFRNQDVDIQAGVAVWNDKTGSYDLLTDSKLGSFYEDNKTFVGQDGPQTNSPNVSNTGFYIRKFISEASGYTLRNYAENWWPWFRLGEIYLNAAEAAFELNDEPTALPYINRLRQRAGFPANSLTSLTIEKIQNERRVELAFEDHRYFDMKRWRIADITWNGNTDNDKAIVYGLYPYRIAVAKP
;
A
#
# COMPACT_ATOMS: atom_id res chain seq x y z
N MET A 1 86.25 43.60 -14.91
CA MET A 1 84.88 43.70 -15.53
C MET A 1 84.35 42.40 -16.11
N LYS A 2 85.14 41.40 -16.51
CA LYS A 2 84.67 40.12 -17.12
C LYS A 2 83.95 39.14 -16.16
N SER A 3 84.22 39.21 -14.85
CA SER A 3 83.62 38.28 -13.89
C SER A 3 82.17 38.64 -13.50
N LYS A 4 81.75 39.91 -13.52
CA LYS A 4 80.39 40.34 -13.19
C LYS A 4 79.36 40.02 -14.32
N SER A 5 79.83 40.12 -15.57
CA SER A 5 79.00 39.83 -16.75
C SER A 5 78.66 38.35 -16.88
N ILE A 6 79.56 37.44 -16.52
CA ILE A 6 79.32 35.99 -16.54
C ILE A 6 78.28 35.55 -15.42
N LYS A 7 78.37 36.21 -14.26
CA LYS A 7 77.39 35.93 -13.18
C LYS A 7 75.97 36.41 -13.51
N ILE A 8 75.80 37.50 -14.19
CA ILE A 8 74.51 38.02 -14.67
C ILE A 8 73.96 37.14 -15.78
N LEU A 9 74.83 36.65 -16.71
CA LEU A 9 74.38 35.73 -17.77
C LEU A 9 73.97 34.36 -17.22
N LEU A 10 74.67 33.82 -16.22
CA LEU A 10 74.27 32.56 -15.51
C LEU A 10 73.01 32.71 -14.65
N MET A 11 72.79 33.89 -14.08
CA MET A 11 71.59 34.17 -13.31
C MET A 11 70.34 34.38 -14.21
N GLY A 12 70.56 34.97 -15.40
CA GLY A 12 69.52 35.09 -16.44
C GLY A 12 69.10 33.73 -17.03
N ALA A 13 70.10 32.85 -17.29
CA ALA A 13 69.84 31.50 -17.81
C ALA A 13 69.14 30.59 -16.76
N ALA A 14 69.41 30.77 -15.45
CA ALA A 14 68.71 30.04 -14.37
C ALA A 14 67.28 30.52 -14.15
N ILE A 15 66.98 31.80 -14.40
CA ILE A 15 65.63 32.34 -14.29
C ILE A 15 64.76 31.92 -15.49
N THR A 16 65.28 31.81 -16.68
CA THR A 16 64.58 31.36 -17.88
C THR A 16 64.31 29.85 -17.85
N SER A 17 65.14 29.03 -17.20
CA SER A 17 64.84 27.58 -17.02
C SER A 17 63.81 27.27 -15.91
N MET A 18 63.53 28.22 -15.03
CA MET A 18 62.45 28.07 -14.04
C MET A 18 61.07 28.45 -14.56
N LEU A 19 60.97 29.14 -15.70
CA LEU A 19 59.69 29.53 -16.31
C LEU A 19 59.16 28.52 -17.33
N SER A 20 59.86 27.45 -17.65
CA SER A 20 59.45 26.41 -18.58
C SER A 20 58.98 25.12 -17.89
N SER A 21 58.85 25.13 -16.55
CA SER A 21 58.45 23.92 -15.76
C SER A 21 57.04 23.91 -15.24
N CYS A 22 56.17 24.76 -15.76
CA CYS A 22 54.73 24.61 -15.52
C CYS A 22 54.08 24.05 -16.78
N GLY A 23 54.22 22.78 -17.02
CA GLY A 23 53.31 22.09 -17.90
C GLY A 23 51.93 22.03 -17.22
N ASP A 24 50.90 22.57 -17.87
CA ASP A 24 49.51 22.61 -17.39
C ASP A 24 48.97 21.22 -16.99
N SER A 25 49.65 20.15 -17.41
CA SER A 25 49.29 18.77 -17.10
C SER A 25 49.31 18.39 -15.60
N TRP A 26 49.95 19.22 -14.72
CA TRP A 26 49.93 18.97 -13.27
C TRP A 26 48.66 19.50 -12.61
N PHE A 27 47.99 20.48 -13.20
CA PHE A 27 46.70 21.03 -12.74
C PHE A 27 45.52 20.32 -13.37
N GLU A 28 45.73 19.55 -14.45
CA GLU A 28 44.73 18.73 -15.14
C GLU A 28 44.67 17.28 -14.62
N ARG A 29 45.18 17.01 -13.43
CA ARG A 29 44.95 15.70 -12.83
C ARG A 29 43.48 15.59 -12.43
N GLU A 30 42.71 14.87 -13.24
CA GLU A 30 41.39 14.44 -12.84
C GLU A 30 41.50 13.77 -11.46
N PRO A 31 40.75 14.24 -10.46
CA PRO A 31 40.77 13.61 -9.15
C PRO A 31 40.35 12.14 -9.31
N LYS A 32 41.24 11.22 -8.97
CA LYS A 32 41.00 9.75 -9.10
C LYS A 32 39.81 9.23 -8.29
N ASN A 33 39.17 10.09 -7.49
CA ASN A 33 38.05 9.78 -6.61
C ASN A 33 36.75 10.48 -7.02
N ILE A 34 36.69 11.16 -8.18
CA ILE A 34 35.41 11.71 -8.68
C ILE A 34 34.83 10.69 -9.65
N LEU A 35 33.59 10.24 -9.32
CA LEU A 35 32.78 9.47 -10.24
C LEU A 35 32.29 10.39 -11.36
N THR A 36 32.78 10.19 -12.57
CA THR A 36 32.29 10.90 -13.76
C THR A 36 31.06 10.23 -14.32
N ASN A 37 30.29 10.95 -15.12
CA ASN A 37 29.13 10.36 -15.79
C ASN A 37 29.51 9.15 -16.65
N GLU A 38 30.62 9.20 -17.34
CA GLU A 38 31.11 8.10 -18.18
C GLU A 38 31.37 6.84 -17.33
N LEU A 39 31.96 6.98 -16.14
CA LEU A 39 32.22 5.86 -15.25
C LEU A 39 30.92 5.25 -14.72
N VAL A 40 29.94 6.09 -14.33
CA VAL A 40 28.67 5.65 -13.76
C VAL A 40 27.82 4.92 -14.81
N TRP A 41 27.70 5.50 -16.01
CA TRP A 41 26.74 5.00 -17.01
C TRP A 41 27.30 3.90 -17.92
N ASN A 42 28.59 3.54 -17.78
CA ASN A 42 29.22 2.38 -18.41
C ASN A 42 29.45 1.19 -17.45
N ASP A 43 29.11 1.35 -16.15
CA ASP A 43 29.14 0.24 -15.17
C ASP A 43 27.72 -0.24 -14.84
N PRO A 44 27.32 -1.47 -15.25
CA PRO A 44 26.01 -2.01 -14.94
C PRO A 44 25.68 -2.06 -13.44
N ASN A 45 26.66 -2.18 -12.55
CA ASN A 45 26.42 -2.20 -11.11
C ASN A 45 26.10 -0.81 -10.57
N MET A 46 26.74 0.24 -11.11
CA MET A 46 26.42 1.62 -10.76
C MET A 46 25.02 2.00 -11.26
N ILE A 47 24.65 1.58 -12.48
CA ILE A 47 23.31 1.79 -13.01
C ILE A 47 22.27 1.05 -12.14
N LYS A 48 22.54 -0.19 -11.72
CA LYS A 48 21.68 -0.93 -10.78
C LYS A 48 21.54 -0.23 -9.43
N SER A 49 22.61 0.40 -8.94
CA SER A 49 22.59 1.19 -7.70
C SER A 49 21.71 2.43 -7.84
N GLN A 50 21.76 3.11 -8.99
CA GLN A 50 20.87 4.23 -9.30
C GLN A 50 19.41 3.76 -9.39
N LEU A 51 19.13 2.64 -10.06
CA LEU A 51 17.80 2.03 -10.10
C LEU A 51 17.28 1.71 -8.69
N ALA A 52 18.11 1.09 -7.84
CA ALA A 52 17.75 0.77 -6.47
C ALA A 52 17.40 2.01 -5.65
N ASN A 53 18.15 3.12 -5.85
CA ASN A 53 17.83 4.40 -5.24
C ASN A 53 16.46 4.92 -5.68
N LEU A 54 16.17 4.90 -6.99
CA LEU A 54 14.89 5.37 -7.53
C LEU A 54 13.71 4.48 -7.08
N TYR A 55 13.86 3.15 -7.08
CA TYR A 55 12.85 2.23 -6.53
C TYR A 55 12.57 2.51 -5.05
N ASN A 56 13.60 2.81 -4.26
CA ASN A 56 13.43 3.11 -2.84
C ASN A 56 12.68 4.42 -2.57
N ARG A 57 12.68 5.35 -3.53
CA ARG A 57 11.98 6.66 -3.45
C ARG A 57 10.55 6.63 -3.98
N ILE A 58 10.06 5.49 -4.48
CA ILE A 58 8.65 5.35 -4.88
C ILE A 58 7.77 5.71 -3.69
N PRO A 59 6.73 6.56 -3.89
CA PRO A 59 5.91 7.08 -2.79
C PRO A 59 5.11 5.99 -2.08
N GLN A 60 4.99 6.15 -0.76
CA GLN A 60 4.43 5.15 0.16
C GLN A 60 3.51 5.83 1.19
N LEU A 61 2.55 6.64 0.71
CA LEU A 61 1.77 7.51 1.60
C LEU A 61 0.72 6.76 2.43
N HIS A 62 0.12 5.70 1.90
CA HIS A 62 -0.94 4.95 2.57
C HIS A 62 -0.59 3.48 2.80
N GLY A 63 0.43 2.98 2.13
CA GLY A 63 0.87 1.58 2.16
C GLY A 63 2.29 1.42 2.71
N ASP A 64 2.90 0.29 2.39
CA ASP A 64 4.27 -0.04 2.74
C ASP A 64 4.55 0.05 4.25
N PHE A 65 3.67 -0.58 5.04
CA PHE A 65 3.76 -0.60 6.50
C PHE A 65 3.57 0.78 7.17
N ASN A 66 2.92 1.72 6.49
CA ASN A 66 2.50 2.97 7.09
C ASN A 66 1.24 2.77 7.95
N THR A 67 1.46 2.55 9.25
CA THR A 67 0.40 2.32 10.23
C THR A 67 -0.65 3.45 10.23
N GLY A 68 -0.24 4.70 10.19
CA GLY A 68 -1.15 5.85 10.14
C GLY A 68 -2.01 5.85 8.88
N GLY A 69 -1.40 5.66 7.71
CA GLY A 69 -2.10 5.63 6.43
C GLY A 69 -3.15 4.52 6.33
N MET A 70 -2.91 3.35 6.92
CA MET A 70 -3.88 2.25 6.96
C MET A 70 -5.13 2.57 7.80
N CYS A 71 -5.07 3.58 8.67
CA CYS A 71 -6.19 4.05 9.49
C CYS A 71 -6.95 5.23 8.87
N GLU A 72 -6.60 5.66 7.66
CA GLU A 72 -7.27 6.75 6.94
C GLU A 72 -8.46 6.29 6.10
N THR A 73 -9.08 5.16 6.48
CA THR A 73 -10.26 4.58 5.83
C THR A 73 -11.27 4.11 6.86
N ASP A 74 -12.43 3.65 6.40
CA ASP A 74 -13.47 3.03 7.23
C ASP A 74 -13.10 1.62 7.73
N ASP A 75 -11.92 1.10 7.37
CA ASP A 75 -11.46 -0.24 7.76
C ASP A 75 -10.82 -0.30 9.13
N ALA A 76 -10.26 0.81 9.64
CA ALA A 76 -9.62 0.85 10.95
C ALA A 76 -9.57 2.25 11.55
N MET A 77 -9.29 2.30 12.86
CA MET A 77 -8.92 3.53 13.55
C MET A 77 -7.52 3.42 14.15
N TYR A 78 -6.88 4.56 14.35
CA TYR A 78 -5.59 4.61 15.03
C TYR A 78 -5.74 4.54 16.55
N CYS A 79 -5.08 3.58 17.18
CA CYS A 79 -5.13 3.31 18.63
C CYS A 79 -3.78 3.55 19.34
N GLY A 80 -2.76 4.04 18.65
CA GLY A 80 -1.42 4.25 19.19
C GLY A 80 -1.27 5.45 20.13
N THR A 81 -0.04 5.67 20.62
CA THR A 81 0.31 6.78 21.52
C THR A 81 0.43 8.13 20.85
N LEU A 82 0.63 8.15 19.54
CA LEU A 82 0.76 9.39 18.78
C LEU A 82 -0.51 10.21 18.85
N ASP A 83 -0.34 11.50 18.73
CA ASP A 83 -1.30 12.58 18.86
C ASP A 83 -2.75 12.14 18.65
N GLN A 84 -3.62 12.42 19.62
CA GLN A 84 -5.05 12.10 19.60
C GLN A 84 -5.77 12.57 18.32
N ASN A 85 -5.13 13.41 17.54
CA ASN A 85 -5.61 13.93 16.25
C ASN A 85 -5.81 12.84 15.17
N TYR A 86 -5.17 11.67 15.27
CA TYR A 86 -5.37 10.57 14.32
C TYR A 86 -6.49 9.60 14.72
N ARG A 87 -7.10 9.79 15.88
CA ARG A 87 -8.22 8.96 16.31
C ARG A 87 -9.51 9.50 15.73
N ASN A 88 -10.15 8.71 14.89
CA ASN A 88 -11.42 9.06 14.23
C ASN A 88 -11.35 10.30 13.32
N GLU A 89 -10.21 10.58 12.73
CA GLU A 89 -10.02 11.79 11.93
C GLU A 89 -9.94 11.54 10.42
N LEU A 90 -10.83 10.72 9.89
CA LEU A 90 -11.12 10.78 8.46
C LEU A 90 -11.76 12.13 8.16
N ARG A 91 -10.98 13.05 7.59
CA ARG A 91 -11.43 14.41 7.25
C ARG A 91 -11.30 14.64 5.76
N TYR A 92 -12.34 15.11 5.10
CA TYR A 92 -12.25 15.54 3.70
C TYR A 92 -11.33 16.74 3.51
N GLY A 93 -11.20 17.59 4.54
CA GLY A 93 -10.46 18.84 4.47
C GLY A 93 -8.96 18.70 4.65
N ASN A 94 -8.46 17.51 4.96
CA ASN A 94 -7.04 17.28 5.13
C ASN A 94 -6.33 17.06 3.81
N ASP A 95 -5.07 17.50 3.77
CA ASP A 95 -4.15 17.34 2.62
C ASP A 95 -3.64 15.89 2.47
N TYR A 96 -4.45 14.91 2.86
CA TYR A 96 -4.10 13.50 2.80
C TYR A 96 -3.79 13.06 1.37
N GLY A 97 -2.74 12.31 1.25
CA GLY A 97 -2.30 11.77 -0.01
C GLY A 97 -1.75 12.81 -0.99
N ARG A 98 -1.60 14.08 -0.58
CA ARG A 98 -0.91 15.09 -1.38
C ARG A 98 0.57 14.75 -1.47
N TRP A 99 1.07 14.64 -2.71
CA TRP A 99 2.44 14.30 -2.95
C TRP A 99 2.94 14.96 -4.24
N TRP A 100 4.06 15.66 -4.17
CA TRP A 100 4.64 16.44 -5.27
C TRP A 100 6.16 16.29 -5.27
N ASP A 101 6.68 15.12 -5.64
CA ASP A 101 8.13 14.91 -5.78
C ASP A 101 8.54 14.97 -7.25
N TYR A 102 8.55 16.17 -7.80
CA TYR A 102 9.11 16.40 -9.13
C TYR A 102 10.65 16.31 -9.15
N GLY A 103 11.31 16.32 -8.00
CA GLY A 103 12.73 15.97 -7.87
C GLY A 103 12.99 14.53 -8.27
N LEU A 104 12.12 13.59 -7.86
CA LEU A 104 12.21 12.19 -8.31
C LEU A 104 12.02 12.07 -9.82
N ILE A 105 11.01 12.74 -10.40
CA ILE A 105 10.75 12.73 -11.84
C ILE A 105 11.97 13.28 -12.61
N ARG A 106 12.56 14.38 -12.11
CA ARG A 106 13.78 14.95 -12.70
C ARG A 106 14.93 13.94 -12.71
N ASP A 107 15.18 13.27 -11.58
CA ASP A 107 16.27 12.30 -11.47
C ASP A 107 16.06 11.08 -12.38
N ILE A 108 14.79 10.65 -12.57
CA ILE A 108 14.45 9.60 -13.53
C ILE A 108 14.71 10.08 -14.97
N ASN A 109 14.24 11.29 -15.34
CA ASN A 109 14.48 11.84 -16.66
C ASN A 109 15.97 11.98 -16.95
N MET A 110 16.76 12.52 -16.00
CA MET A 110 18.22 12.58 -16.11
C MET A 110 18.83 11.20 -16.30
N SER A 111 18.33 10.16 -15.62
CA SER A 111 18.84 8.79 -15.77
C SER A 111 18.58 8.25 -17.18
N ILE A 112 17.39 8.52 -17.73
CA ILE A 112 17.04 8.14 -19.11
C ILE A 112 17.93 8.86 -20.14
N GLU A 113 18.17 10.16 -19.95
CA GLU A 113 19.01 10.97 -20.85
C GLU A 113 20.49 10.59 -20.73
N ASN A 114 20.98 10.39 -19.51
CA ASN A 114 22.38 10.07 -19.26
C ASN A 114 22.77 8.69 -19.76
N ILE A 115 21.92 7.66 -19.62
CA ILE A 115 22.22 6.34 -20.17
C ILE A 115 22.29 6.38 -21.70
N ASP A 116 21.48 7.24 -22.35
CA ASP A 116 21.57 7.44 -23.80
C ASP A 116 22.85 8.14 -24.21
N LYS A 117 23.28 9.14 -23.45
CA LYS A 117 24.43 9.98 -23.76
C LYS A 117 25.76 9.33 -23.42
N TYR A 118 25.87 8.69 -22.27
CA TYR A 118 27.14 8.21 -21.71
C TYR A 118 27.30 6.69 -21.70
N GLY A 119 26.20 5.92 -21.78
CA GLY A 119 26.23 4.44 -21.77
C GLY A 119 26.66 3.89 -23.13
N THR A 120 27.93 4.02 -23.47
CA THR A 120 28.51 3.61 -24.78
C THR A 120 29.14 2.22 -24.73
N ASP A 121 29.58 1.77 -23.55
CA ASP A 121 30.34 0.53 -23.36
C ASP A 121 29.47 -0.63 -22.81
N ILE A 122 28.21 -0.36 -22.43
CA ILE A 122 27.26 -1.40 -22.08
C ILE A 122 26.58 -1.99 -23.33
N SER A 123 26.15 -3.25 -23.27
CA SER A 123 25.47 -3.87 -24.39
C SER A 123 24.16 -3.16 -24.73
N ALA A 124 23.75 -3.20 -26.00
CA ALA A 124 22.50 -2.59 -26.45
C ALA A 124 21.26 -3.13 -25.69
N ASP A 125 21.26 -4.44 -25.41
CA ASP A 125 20.16 -5.10 -24.70
C ASP A 125 20.09 -4.66 -23.24
N GLU A 126 21.23 -4.58 -22.54
CA GLU A 126 21.27 -4.05 -21.16
C GLU A 126 20.85 -2.58 -21.10
N LYS A 127 21.31 -1.78 -22.07
CA LYS A 127 20.90 -0.37 -22.18
C LYS A 127 19.40 -0.23 -22.34
N LEU A 128 18.78 -1.02 -23.23
CA LEU A 128 17.33 -1.05 -23.44
C LEU A 128 16.59 -1.47 -22.17
N GLN A 129 17.06 -2.51 -21.48
CA GLN A 129 16.44 -3.00 -20.25
C GLN A 129 16.51 -1.96 -19.15
N PHE A 130 17.68 -1.38 -18.86
CA PHE A 130 17.80 -0.35 -17.83
C PHE A 130 16.94 0.88 -18.13
N LYS A 131 16.94 1.31 -19.39
CA LYS A 131 16.11 2.43 -19.83
C LYS A 131 14.61 2.12 -19.65
N ALA A 132 14.19 0.91 -19.96
CA ALA A 132 12.82 0.46 -19.75
C ALA A 132 12.44 0.47 -18.25
N GLU A 133 13.34 0.09 -17.35
CA GLU A 133 13.09 0.17 -15.92
C GLU A 133 12.97 1.61 -15.42
N PHE A 134 13.82 2.54 -15.86
CA PHE A 134 13.67 3.96 -15.54
C PHE A 134 12.31 4.49 -16.01
N ARG A 135 11.89 4.15 -17.24
CA ARG A 135 10.60 4.54 -17.78
C ARG A 135 9.44 3.90 -17.01
N PHE A 136 9.56 2.64 -16.58
CA PHE A 136 8.57 2.00 -15.70
C PHE A 136 8.41 2.77 -14.38
N ILE A 137 9.52 3.11 -13.71
CA ILE A 137 9.47 3.88 -12.46
C ILE A 137 8.77 5.22 -12.70
N ARG A 138 9.07 5.91 -13.81
CA ARG A 138 8.39 7.17 -14.18
C ARG A 138 6.90 6.98 -14.37
N ALA A 139 6.48 5.96 -15.10
CA ALA A 139 5.06 5.64 -15.31
C ALA A 139 4.35 5.35 -13.98
N TYR A 140 4.97 4.56 -13.09
CA TYR A 140 4.43 4.28 -11.76
C TYR A 140 4.31 5.55 -10.91
N VAL A 141 5.31 6.42 -10.92
CA VAL A 141 5.29 7.71 -10.20
C VAL A 141 4.17 8.61 -10.73
N TYR A 142 3.95 8.68 -12.03
CA TYR A 142 2.82 9.42 -12.60
C TYR A 142 1.46 8.79 -12.27
N PHE A 143 1.37 7.47 -12.19
CA PHE A 143 0.17 6.80 -11.67
C PHE A 143 -0.10 7.19 -10.21
N GLU A 144 0.93 7.21 -9.37
CA GLU A 144 0.82 7.65 -7.97
C GLU A 144 0.37 9.11 -7.85
N LEU A 145 0.84 9.98 -8.72
CA LEU A 145 0.42 11.38 -8.76
C LEU A 145 -1.03 11.52 -9.21
N VAL A 146 -1.42 10.89 -10.33
CA VAL A 146 -2.76 11.08 -10.91
C VAL A 146 -3.86 10.50 -10.02
N ARG A 147 -3.65 9.34 -9.40
CA ARG A 147 -4.67 8.75 -8.50
C ARG A 147 -4.93 9.61 -7.25
N ARG A 148 -3.96 10.46 -6.86
CA ARG A 148 -4.07 11.39 -5.73
C ARG A 148 -4.63 12.74 -6.14
N MET A 149 -4.09 13.32 -7.20
CA MET A 149 -4.22 14.74 -7.53
C MET A 149 -5.10 15.02 -8.75
N GLY A 150 -5.53 13.99 -9.50
CA GLY A 150 -6.05 14.18 -10.84
C GLY A 150 -4.93 14.53 -11.83
N GLY A 151 -5.19 15.32 -12.85
CA GLY A 151 -4.16 15.77 -13.80
C GLY A 151 -3.06 16.56 -13.10
N VAL A 152 -1.83 16.37 -13.54
CA VAL A 152 -0.60 16.99 -13.01
C VAL A 152 0.28 17.43 -14.17
N PRO A 153 1.27 18.32 -13.98
CA PRO A 153 2.23 18.64 -15.03
C PRO A 153 2.96 17.38 -15.53
N LEU A 154 2.87 17.11 -16.84
CA LEU A 154 3.55 15.98 -17.47
C LEU A 154 4.93 16.42 -18.00
N ILE A 155 5.98 16.01 -17.28
CA ILE A 155 7.36 16.39 -17.54
C ILE A 155 8.18 15.12 -17.83
N THR A 156 8.58 14.93 -19.08
CA THR A 156 9.26 13.72 -19.56
C THR A 156 10.73 13.93 -19.93
N THR A 157 11.22 15.16 -19.76
CA THR A 157 12.62 15.57 -20.00
C THR A 157 13.15 16.36 -18.82
N THR A 158 14.47 16.46 -18.70
CA THR A 158 15.09 17.29 -17.68
C THR A 158 14.88 18.78 -18.01
N LEU A 159 14.33 19.51 -17.04
CA LEU A 159 14.19 20.97 -17.16
C LEU A 159 15.44 21.64 -16.61
N GLU A 160 16.07 22.47 -17.43
CA GLU A 160 17.27 23.24 -17.06
C GLU A 160 16.99 24.74 -17.12
N TYR A 161 17.42 25.44 -16.06
CA TYR A 161 17.35 26.90 -16.04
C TYR A 161 18.55 27.49 -16.80
N ASP A 162 18.27 28.33 -17.76
CA ASP A 162 19.29 28.94 -18.66
C ASP A 162 19.96 30.20 -18.09
N PHE A 163 19.66 30.54 -16.82
CA PHE A 163 20.17 31.74 -16.13
C PHE A 163 19.83 33.07 -16.80
N SER A 164 18.81 33.10 -17.69
CA SER A 164 18.34 34.32 -18.37
C SER A 164 17.67 35.34 -17.46
N GLY A 165 17.31 34.93 -16.23
CA GLY A 165 16.52 35.75 -15.28
C GLY A 165 15.01 35.57 -15.39
N ASP A 166 14.51 34.94 -16.46
CA ASP A 166 13.09 34.62 -16.66
C ASP A 166 12.84 33.11 -16.59
N PRO A 167 12.24 32.56 -15.49
CA PRO A 167 11.91 31.16 -15.37
C PRO A 167 10.56 30.78 -16.01
N SER A 168 9.88 31.67 -16.72
CA SER A 168 8.52 31.46 -17.23
C SER A 168 8.40 30.25 -18.16
N TYR A 169 9.44 29.95 -18.97
CA TYR A 169 9.52 28.80 -19.87
C TYR A 169 9.57 27.44 -19.13
N LEU A 170 9.90 27.42 -17.83
CA LEU A 170 9.88 26.22 -17.00
C LEU A 170 8.50 25.93 -16.40
N ARG A 171 7.54 26.82 -16.55
CA ARG A 171 6.18 26.64 -16.04
C ARG A 171 5.42 25.67 -16.93
N ASN A 172 5.11 24.51 -16.37
CA ASN A 172 4.31 23.49 -17.04
C ASN A 172 2.89 23.49 -16.45
N PRO A 173 1.82 23.67 -17.26
CA PRO A 173 0.45 23.56 -16.78
C PRO A 173 0.15 22.11 -16.37
N ARG A 174 -0.90 21.92 -15.59
CA ARG A 174 -1.45 20.58 -15.33
C ARG A 174 -2.00 20.00 -16.62
N ALA A 175 -1.69 18.77 -16.91
CA ALA A 175 -2.35 17.97 -17.93
C ALA A 175 -3.76 17.57 -17.45
N LYS A 176 -4.61 17.12 -18.35
CA LYS A 176 -5.90 16.52 -17.99
C LYS A 176 -5.68 15.18 -17.31
N GLU A 177 -6.63 14.77 -16.46
CA GLU A 177 -6.52 13.52 -15.72
C GLU A 177 -6.35 12.32 -16.66
N HIS A 178 -7.15 12.22 -17.72
CA HIS A 178 -7.02 11.15 -18.70
C HIS A 178 -5.66 11.13 -19.42
N GLU A 179 -5.09 12.31 -19.72
CA GLU A 179 -3.80 12.39 -20.43
C GLU A 179 -2.65 11.75 -19.62
N ILE A 180 -2.73 11.81 -18.28
CA ILE A 180 -1.75 11.15 -17.41
C ILE A 180 -1.97 9.63 -17.40
N TYR A 181 -3.22 9.15 -17.34
CA TYR A 181 -3.51 7.72 -17.44
C TYR A 181 -3.12 7.16 -18.81
N ASP A 182 -3.38 7.89 -19.90
CA ASP A 182 -2.95 7.52 -21.25
C ASP A 182 -1.44 7.48 -21.39
N PHE A 183 -0.73 8.41 -20.76
CA PHE A 183 0.74 8.37 -20.68
C PHE A 183 1.23 7.12 -19.96
N VAL A 184 0.66 6.77 -18.80
CA VAL A 184 1.04 5.57 -18.05
C VAL A 184 0.85 4.31 -18.90
N TYR A 185 -0.29 4.17 -19.55
CA TYR A 185 -0.58 3.06 -20.46
C TYR A 185 0.43 2.99 -21.62
N SER A 186 0.64 4.11 -22.29
CA SER A 186 1.53 4.19 -23.46
C SER A 186 2.99 3.90 -23.10
N GLU A 187 3.46 4.33 -21.92
CA GLU A 187 4.79 3.99 -21.43
C GLU A 187 4.92 2.49 -21.19
N CYS A 188 3.96 1.88 -20.48
CA CYS A 188 3.98 0.44 -20.21
C CYS A 188 3.97 -0.39 -21.50
N GLU A 189 3.08 -0.07 -22.45
CA GLU A 189 3.03 -0.74 -23.76
C GLU A 189 4.36 -0.65 -24.53
N ALA A 190 4.99 0.53 -24.49
CA ALA A 190 6.25 0.75 -25.20
C ALA A 190 7.45 0.01 -24.60
N ILE A 191 7.43 -0.29 -23.30
CA ILE A 191 8.59 -0.85 -22.59
C ILE A 191 8.45 -2.32 -22.18
N LYS A 192 7.22 -2.87 -22.09
CA LYS A 192 6.99 -4.20 -21.50
C LYS A 192 7.85 -5.31 -22.14
N SER A 193 7.99 -5.31 -23.45
CA SER A 193 8.82 -6.30 -24.16
C SER A 193 10.32 -6.16 -23.88
N GLN A 194 10.78 -4.96 -23.49
CA GLN A 194 12.18 -4.67 -23.18
C GLN A 194 12.53 -5.03 -21.73
N LEU A 195 11.55 -5.12 -20.83
CA LEU A 195 11.74 -5.49 -19.43
C LEU A 195 12.06 -6.97 -19.23
N GLY A 196 11.76 -7.82 -20.23
CA GLY A 196 11.94 -9.27 -20.13
C GLY A 196 10.91 -9.96 -19.24
N ASN A 197 10.74 -11.28 -19.43
CA ASN A 197 9.74 -12.08 -18.71
C ASN A 197 10.26 -12.69 -17.40
N LYS A 198 11.57 -12.65 -17.19
CA LYS A 198 12.24 -13.29 -16.04
C LYS A 198 13.03 -12.22 -15.29
N GLY A 199 12.77 -12.09 -14.01
CA GLY A 199 13.48 -11.14 -13.19
C GLY A 199 13.19 -11.35 -11.71
N SER A 200 13.86 -10.57 -10.88
CA SER A 200 13.54 -10.49 -9.46
C SER A 200 12.14 -9.90 -9.28
N GLN A 201 11.38 -10.41 -8.32
CA GLN A 201 10.09 -9.82 -7.94
C GLN A 201 10.22 -8.39 -7.37
N THR A 202 11.46 -7.93 -7.10
CA THR A 202 11.74 -6.57 -6.63
C THR A 202 12.06 -5.57 -7.75
N ARG A 203 12.15 -6.02 -9.00
CA ARG A 203 12.40 -5.18 -10.17
C ARG A 203 11.29 -5.36 -11.20
N ALA A 204 11.05 -4.32 -12.00
CA ALA A 204 10.07 -4.37 -13.06
C ALA A 204 10.41 -5.45 -14.10
N ASN A 205 9.40 -6.18 -14.54
CA ASN A 205 9.43 -7.13 -15.62
C ASN A 205 8.18 -6.95 -16.50
N TYR A 206 8.05 -7.76 -17.55
CA TYR A 206 6.91 -7.71 -18.47
C TYR A 206 5.56 -7.69 -17.74
N TYR A 207 5.37 -8.61 -16.78
CA TYR A 207 4.10 -8.74 -16.07
C TYR A 207 3.89 -7.65 -15.00
N THR A 208 4.97 -7.04 -14.53
CA THR A 208 4.87 -5.85 -13.66
C THR A 208 4.30 -4.65 -14.42
N ALA A 209 4.73 -4.47 -15.69
CA ALA A 209 4.16 -3.44 -16.56
C ALA A 209 2.68 -3.70 -16.86
N LEU A 210 2.31 -4.94 -17.18
CA LEU A 210 0.90 -5.32 -17.35
C LEU A 210 0.06 -5.13 -16.08
N ALA A 211 0.63 -5.39 -14.89
CA ALA A 211 -0.07 -5.16 -13.63
C ALA A 211 -0.34 -3.66 -13.38
N LEU A 212 0.60 -2.80 -13.75
CA LEU A 212 0.39 -1.35 -13.72
C LEU A 212 -0.68 -0.92 -14.73
N GLU A 213 -0.65 -1.46 -15.97
CA GLU A 213 -1.71 -1.22 -16.96
C GLU A 213 -3.08 -1.65 -16.43
N SER A 214 -3.18 -2.87 -15.89
CA SER A 214 -4.42 -3.40 -15.32
C SER A 214 -5.00 -2.45 -14.27
N ARG A 215 -4.20 -2.02 -13.29
CA ARG A 215 -4.64 -1.13 -12.21
C ARG A 215 -4.95 0.28 -12.72
N ALA A 216 -4.05 0.87 -13.50
CA ALA A 216 -4.22 2.24 -13.98
C ALA A 216 -5.44 2.40 -14.89
N MET A 217 -5.65 1.45 -15.80
CA MET A 217 -6.79 1.47 -16.70
C MET A 217 -8.11 1.19 -15.98
N LEU A 218 -8.11 0.30 -14.96
CA LEU A 218 -9.27 0.12 -14.10
C LEU A 218 -9.65 1.43 -13.39
N TYR A 219 -8.67 2.14 -12.86
CA TYR A 219 -8.90 3.42 -12.17
C TYR A 219 -9.45 4.48 -13.12
N ALA A 220 -8.84 4.63 -14.30
CA ALA A 220 -9.32 5.55 -15.32
C ALA A 220 -10.76 5.22 -15.76
N GLY A 221 -11.07 3.95 -15.99
CA GLY A 221 -12.41 3.47 -16.32
C GLY A 221 -13.45 3.82 -15.24
N SER A 222 -13.12 3.58 -13.96
CA SER A 222 -14.01 3.94 -12.85
C SER A 222 -14.21 5.44 -12.72
N ILE A 223 -13.14 6.23 -12.80
CA ILE A 223 -13.23 7.70 -12.73
C ILE A 223 -14.10 8.24 -13.87
N ALA A 224 -13.97 7.68 -15.07
CA ALA A 224 -14.81 8.03 -16.19
C ALA A 224 -16.28 7.63 -15.98
N LYS A 225 -16.54 6.37 -15.64
CA LYS A 225 -17.88 5.82 -15.41
C LYS A 225 -18.67 6.59 -14.35
N TYR A 226 -18.01 6.84 -13.23
CA TYR A 226 -18.63 7.51 -12.07
C TYR A 226 -18.38 9.03 -12.03
N ASN A 227 -17.92 9.62 -13.13
CA ASN A 227 -17.60 11.05 -13.20
C ASN A 227 -18.78 11.97 -12.83
N ALA A 228 -20.00 11.59 -13.17
CA ALA A 228 -21.22 12.34 -12.86
C ALA A 228 -21.53 12.38 -11.34
N LEU A 229 -20.99 11.44 -10.56
CA LEU A 229 -21.20 11.33 -9.10
C LEU A 229 -20.23 12.18 -8.28
N LYS A 230 -19.40 13.01 -8.92
CA LYS A 230 -18.47 13.90 -8.19
C LYS A 230 -19.24 14.82 -7.24
N THR A 231 -18.90 14.79 -5.97
CA THR A 231 -19.54 15.61 -4.95
C THR A 231 -18.47 16.32 -4.09
N PRO A 232 -18.51 17.66 -3.93
CA PRO A 232 -19.24 18.60 -4.77
C PRO A 232 -18.75 18.55 -6.22
N ASN A 233 -19.51 19.11 -7.16
CA ASN A 233 -19.07 19.19 -8.55
C ASN A 233 -17.75 19.96 -8.64
N ILE A 234 -16.64 19.23 -8.75
CA ILE A 234 -15.32 19.82 -8.93
C ILE A 234 -15.19 20.21 -10.38
N VAL A 235 -15.14 21.53 -10.63
CA VAL A 235 -14.89 22.09 -11.95
C VAL A 235 -13.54 22.77 -11.93
N THR A 236 -12.61 22.27 -12.74
CA THR A 236 -11.34 22.94 -13.01
C THR A 236 -11.39 23.61 -14.37
N SER A 237 -10.75 24.77 -14.53
CA SER A 237 -10.82 25.56 -15.76
C SER A 237 -10.24 24.83 -16.99
N GLY A 238 -9.27 23.95 -16.78
CA GLY A 238 -8.62 23.15 -17.84
C GLY A 238 -9.14 21.71 -17.96
N GLY A 239 -10.08 21.29 -17.10
CA GLY A 239 -10.56 19.90 -17.05
C GLY A 239 -9.53 18.92 -16.49
N GLU A 240 -8.72 19.36 -15.53
CA GLU A 240 -7.66 18.56 -14.93
C GLU A 240 -8.18 17.52 -13.92
N VAL A 241 -9.46 17.58 -13.58
CA VAL A 241 -10.09 16.62 -12.65
C VAL A 241 -11.33 16.02 -13.27
N GLY A 242 -11.41 14.70 -13.26
CA GLY A 242 -12.46 13.91 -13.89
C GLY A 242 -12.11 13.52 -15.34
N ILE A 243 -12.67 12.40 -15.76
CA ILE A 243 -12.49 11.82 -17.10
C ILE A 243 -13.86 11.77 -17.78
N PRO A 244 -13.99 12.14 -19.07
CA PRO A 244 -15.25 12.00 -19.81
C PRO A 244 -15.78 10.57 -19.77
N SER A 245 -17.10 10.42 -19.56
CA SER A 245 -17.72 9.10 -19.33
C SER A 245 -17.72 8.19 -20.57
N ASP A 246 -17.64 8.74 -21.76
CA ASP A 246 -17.53 8.01 -23.01
C ASP A 246 -16.18 7.29 -23.20
N MET A 247 -15.17 7.61 -22.39
CA MET A 247 -13.87 6.93 -22.38
C MET A 247 -13.86 5.67 -21.48
N ALA A 248 -14.87 5.43 -20.67
CA ALA A 248 -14.86 4.38 -19.65
C ALA A 248 -14.64 2.98 -20.22
N ASP A 249 -15.40 2.61 -21.25
CA ASP A 249 -15.36 1.27 -21.84
C ASP A 249 -13.99 0.92 -22.43
N ASP A 250 -13.30 1.88 -23.03
CA ASP A 250 -11.98 1.65 -23.59
C ASP A 250 -10.97 1.36 -22.50
N TYR A 251 -11.00 2.10 -21.41
CA TYR A 251 -10.16 1.85 -20.24
C TYR A 251 -10.45 0.49 -19.59
N TYR A 252 -11.70 0.12 -19.41
CA TYR A 252 -12.03 -1.20 -18.87
C TYR A 252 -11.57 -2.35 -19.79
N ARG A 253 -11.68 -2.21 -21.14
CA ARG A 253 -11.15 -3.21 -22.08
C ARG A 253 -9.63 -3.35 -21.94
N LYS A 254 -8.89 -2.26 -21.83
CA LYS A 254 -7.43 -2.27 -21.61
C LYS A 254 -7.08 -2.97 -20.30
N SER A 255 -7.78 -2.65 -19.20
CA SER A 255 -7.60 -3.29 -17.90
C SER A 255 -7.86 -4.80 -17.96
N LEU A 256 -8.99 -5.20 -18.58
CA LEU A 256 -9.37 -6.61 -18.73
C LEU A 256 -8.33 -7.38 -19.55
N THR A 257 -7.88 -6.81 -20.67
CA THR A 257 -6.87 -7.43 -21.55
C THR A 257 -5.56 -7.68 -20.81
N ALA A 258 -5.03 -6.68 -20.12
CA ALA A 258 -3.80 -6.79 -19.34
C ALA A 258 -3.95 -7.83 -18.22
N SER A 259 -5.08 -7.82 -17.51
CA SER A 259 -5.38 -8.77 -16.44
C SER A 259 -5.45 -10.21 -16.95
N GLN A 260 -6.16 -10.44 -18.06
CA GLN A 260 -6.29 -11.76 -18.67
C GLN A 260 -4.95 -12.30 -19.15
N GLU A 261 -4.09 -11.45 -19.68
CA GLU A 261 -2.75 -11.88 -20.10
C GLU A 261 -1.89 -12.31 -18.91
N ILE A 262 -1.92 -11.59 -17.80
CA ILE A 262 -1.23 -12.00 -16.57
C ILE A 262 -1.75 -13.36 -16.08
N ILE A 263 -3.07 -13.51 -15.98
CA ILE A 263 -3.72 -14.72 -15.46
C ILE A 263 -3.39 -15.94 -16.33
N THR A 264 -3.40 -15.78 -17.65
CA THR A 264 -3.29 -16.92 -18.58
C THR A 264 -1.86 -17.26 -18.99
N LYS A 265 -0.96 -16.26 -19.00
CA LYS A 265 0.41 -16.40 -19.53
C LYS A 265 1.51 -16.11 -18.51
N GLY A 266 1.18 -15.47 -17.37
CA GLY A 266 2.16 -15.00 -16.39
C GLY A 266 2.81 -16.12 -15.57
N GLY A 267 2.19 -17.30 -15.50
CA GLY A 267 2.68 -18.40 -14.67
C GLY A 267 2.56 -18.13 -13.17
N TYR A 268 1.75 -17.13 -12.79
CA TYR A 268 1.41 -16.85 -11.40
C TYR A 268 0.28 -17.77 -10.93
N GLU A 269 0.27 -18.06 -9.63
CA GLU A 269 -0.72 -18.95 -9.00
C GLU A 269 -1.21 -18.32 -7.70
N LEU A 270 -2.51 -18.39 -7.40
CA LEU A 270 -3.01 -18.03 -6.08
C LEU A 270 -2.35 -18.90 -5.02
N TYR A 271 -1.99 -18.30 -3.90
CA TYR A 271 -1.33 -19.01 -2.80
C TYR A 271 -2.31 -20.02 -2.15
N GLU A 272 -1.98 -21.30 -2.23
CA GLU A 272 -2.77 -22.42 -1.67
C GLU A 272 -1.82 -23.51 -1.17
N LYS A 273 -1.01 -23.18 -0.16
CA LYS A 273 -0.01 -24.08 0.43
C LYS A 273 -0.48 -24.72 1.74
N GLU A 274 -1.49 -24.15 2.36
CA GLU A 274 -2.06 -24.63 3.62
C GLU A 274 -3.47 -25.18 3.39
N SER A 275 -3.83 -26.22 4.15
CA SER A 275 -5.18 -26.81 4.11
C SER A 275 -6.23 -25.92 4.79
N ASP A 276 -5.87 -25.30 5.91
CA ASP A 276 -6.67 -24.29 6.58
C ASP A 276 -6.60 -22.99 5.77
N LYS A 277 -7.77 -22.50 5.35
CA LYS A 277 -7.86 -21.36 4.44
C LYS A 277 -7.53 -20.02 5.10
N GLY A 278 -7.82 -19.88 6.38
CA GLY A 278 -7.45 -18.71 7.17
C GLY A 278 -5.95 -18.63 7.40
N VAL A 279 -5.34 -19.75 7.79
CA VAL A 279 -3.87 -19.86 7.90
C VAL A 279 -3.20 -19.66 6.54
N ASN A 280 -3.79 -20.19 5.47
CA ASN A 280 -3.31 -20.00 4.11
C ASN A 280 -3.24 -18.52 3.72
N PHE A 281 -4.33 -17.78 3.97
CA PHE A 281 -4.38 -16.34 3.68
C PHE A 281 -3.40 -15.53 4.52
N TYR A 282 -3.23 -15.87 5.80
CA TYR A 282 -2.23 -15.28 6.68
C TYR A 282 -0.80 -15.50 6.15
N LYS A 283 -0.45 -16.75 5.82
CA LYS A 283 0.91 -17.09 5.37
C LYS A 283 1.23 -16.55 3.97
N MET A 284 0.26 -16.30 3.13
CA MET A 284 0.47 -15.75 1.79
C MET A 284 1.39 -14.53 1.78
N LEU A 285 1.26 -13.63 2.77
CA LEU A 285 2.06 -12.41 2.85
C LEU A 285 3.35 -12.58 3.67
N MET A 286 3.54 -13.74 4.31
CA MET A 286 4.73 -14.07 5.11
C MET A 286 5.72 -14.96 4.36
N ASP A 287 5.23 -15.81 3.47
CA ASP A 287 6.06 -16.74 2.71
C ASP A 287 6.71 -16.05 1.52
N LYS A 288 8.04 -15.84 1.61
CA LYS A 288 8.84 -15.24 0.54
C LYS A 288 9.37 -16.26 -0.48
N THR A 289 9.27 -17.55 -0.20
CA THR A 289 9.95 -18.60 -0.96
C THR A 289 9.04 -19.38 -1.90
N LEU A 290 7.83 -19.66 -1.47
CA LEU A 290 6.86 -20.46 -2.21
C LEU A 290 5.71 -19.63 -2.79
N ASN A 291 5.76 -18.32 -2.66
CA ASN A 291 4.71 -17.41 -3.08
C ASN A 291 4.81 -17.08 -4.57
N LYS A 292 3.99 -17.76 -5.35
CA LYS A 292 3.81 -17.46 -6.78
C LYS A 292 2.70 -16.43 -7.04
N GLU A 293 2.03 -15.96 -6.00
CA GLU A 293 0.98 -14.95 -6.14
C GLU A 293 1.56 -13.53 -6.28
N ALA A 294 2.73 -13.29 -5.68
CA ALA A 294 3.40 -11.99 -5.71
C ALA A 294 3.99 -11.69 -7.10
N ILE A 295 3.58 -10.57 -7.70
CA ILE A 295 4.04 -10.10 -9.01
C ILE A 295 5.19 -9.11 -8.84
N TRP A 296 5.01 -8.14 -7.96
CA TRP A 296 6.03 -7.14 -7.66
C TRP A 296 5.95 -6.74 -6.19
N VAL A 297 7.12 -6.76 -5.51
CA VAL A 297 7.22 -6.55 -4.08
C VAL A 297 8.34 -5.57 -3.73
N LYS A 298 8.18 -4.89 -2.61
CA LYS A 298 9.27 -4.24 -1.90
C LYS A 298 9.76 -5.19 -0.82
N ASP A 299 11.00 -5.61 -0.94
CA ASP A 299 11.58 -6.59 -0.02
C ASP A 299 12.31 -5.90 1.14
N TYR A 300 12.29 -6.58 2.27
CA TYR A 300 12.99 -6.21 3.49
C TYR A 300 13.82 -7.40 3.96
N LYS A 301 15.00 -7.13 4.51
CA LYS A 301 15.92 -8.16 4.99
C LYS A 301 16.76 -7.62 6.13
N ASN A 302 16.66 -8.25 7.28
CA ASN A 302 17.47 -7.92 8.45
C ASN A 302 18.94 -8.33 8.21
N PRO A 303 19.95 -7.49 8.53
CA PRO A 303 19.85 -6.13 9.09
C PRO A 303 19.85 -5.00 8.03
N LEU A 304 19.79 -5.32 6.74
CA LEU A 304 20.02 -4.37 5.64
C LEU A 304 18.88 -3.33 5.51
N LYS A 305 17.66 -3.79 5.57
CA LYS A 305 16.46 -2.97 5.53
C LYS A 305 15.33 -3.68 6.28
N VAL A 306 14.78 -3.01 7.26
CA VAL A 306 13.73 -3.53 8.15
C VAL A 306 12.65 -2.48 8.35
N HIS A 307 11.52 -2.89 8.94
CA HIS A 307 10.45 -2.00 9.36
C HIS A 307 9.96 -2.33 10.76
N SER A 308 9.13 -1.48 11.34
CA SER A 308 8.60 -1.61 12.70
C SER A 308 7.14 -2.04 12.76
N PHE A 309 6.55 -2.52 11.67
CA PHE A 309 5.11 -2.79 11.62
C PHE A 309 4.63 -3.78 12.68
N GLY A 310 5.41 -4.83 12.96
CA GLY A 310 5.11 -5.78 14.04
C GLY A 310 5.17 -5.13 15.42
N TYR A 311 6.19 -4.28 15.68
CA TYR A 311 6.33 -3.52 16.91
C TYR A 311 5.15 -2.55 17.12
N ASP A 312 4.73 -1.83 16.08
CA ASP A 312 3.64 -0.86 16.17
C ASP A 312 2.26 -1.51 16.39
N ASN A 313 2.06 -2.75 15.91
CA ASN A 313 0.73 -3.32 15.77
C ASN A 313 0.49 -4.64 16.50
N VAL A 314 1.48 -5.21 17.18
CA VAL A 314 1.31 -6.44 17.97
C VAL A 314 0.22 -6.26 19.04
N VAL A 315 -0.44 -7.36 19.40
CA VAL A 315 -1.40 -7.41 20.51
C VAL A 315 -0.73 -6.93 21.80
N HIS A 316 -1.43 -6.12 22.59
CA HIS A 316 -0.89 -5.38 23.73
C HIS A 316 -0.06 -6.21 24.71
N HIS A 317 -0.60 -7.31 25.26
CA HIS A 317 0.13 -8.10 26.26
C HIS A 317 1.20 -9.01 25.65
N LEU A 318 1.19 -9.24 24.32
CA LEU A 318 2.13 -10.12 23.61
C LEU A 318 3.31 -9.38 22.97
N ARG A 319 3.46 -8.08 23.24
CA ARG A 319 4.58 -7.29 22.76
C ARG A 319 5.89 -7.75 23.40
N GLU A 320 6.96 -7.70 22.63
CA GLU A 320 8.32 -8.02 23.09
C GLU A 320 9.08 -6.77 23.57
N ASP A 321 8.52 -5.59 23.31
CA ASP A 321 9.01 -4.28 23.70
C ASP A 321 7.85 -3.51 24.35
N ASN A 322 8.09 -2.72 25.38
CA ASN A 322 7.02 -2.09 26.17
C ASN A 322 6.57 -0.72 25.68
N ASP A 323 7.20 -0.19 24.62
CA ASP A 323 6.96 1.20 24.20
C ASP A 323 5.72 1.37 23.32
N ASN A 324 5.43 0.43 22.40
CA ASN A 324 4.36 0.56 21.43
C ASN A 324 3.62 -0.76 21.17
N SER A 325 2.39 -0.68 20.70
CA SER A 325 1.56 -1.82 20.29
C SER A 325 0.22 -1.35 19.74
N SER A 326 -0.52 -2.23 19.07
CA SER A 326 -1.96 -2.09 18.80
C SER A 326 -2.38 -0.79 18.11
N CYS A 327 -1.49 -0.21 17.28
CA CYS A 327 -1.78 1.07 16.64
C CYS A 327 -2.92 1.01 15.62
N ILE A 328 -3.14 -0.15 14.98
CA ILE A 328 -4.26 -0.36 14.07
C ILE A 328 -5.35 -1.13 14.80
N GLY A 329 -6.49 -0.49 15.02
CA GLY A 329 -7.73 -1.13 15.48
C GLY A 329 -8.69 -1.34 14.31
N PRO A 330 -8.80 -2.57 13.74
CA PRO A 330 -9.78 -2.86 12.69
C PRO A 330 -11.20 -2.52 13.12
N SER A 331 -12.01 -2.00 12.21
CA SER A 331 -13.39 -1.62 12.50
C SER A 331 -14.35 -2.81 12.51
N LEU A 332 -15.45 -2.70 13.24
CA LEU A 332 -16.57 -3.64 13.13
C LEU A 332 -17.08 -3.70 11.69
N GLY A 333 -17.14 -2.56 10.99
CA GLY A 333 -17.58 -2.52 9.59
C GLY A 333 -16.67 -3.31 8.64
N LEU A 334 -15.38 -3.43 8.92
CA LEU A 334 -14.51 -4.33 8.18
C LEU A 334 -14.77 -5.80 8.56
N VAL A 335 -14.94 -6.12 9.84
CA VAL A 335 -15.25 -7.49 10.28
C VAL A 335 -16.56 -8.00 9.69
N GLU A 336 -17.56 -7.13 9.59
CA GLU A 336 -18.85 -7.45 8.99
C GLU A 336 -18.84 -7.50 7.46
N ALA A 337 -17.79 -6.94 6.81
CA ALA A 337 -17.58 -7.09 5.38
C ALA A 337 -17.22 -8.53 4.96
N PHE A 338 -16.67 -9.33 5.88
CA PHE A 338 -16.42 -10.76 5.66
C PHE A 338 -17.74 -11.53 5.76
N ASP A 339 -18.29 -11.99 4.63
CA ASP A 339 -19.53 -12.75 4.57
C ASP A 339 -19.44 -14.08 5.33
N TYR A 340 -20.58 -14.71 5.62
CA TYR A 340 -20.62 -16.11 6.05
C TYR A 340 -20.40 -17.04 4.85
N LEU A 341 -19.85 -18.23 5.09
CA LEU A 341 -19.52 -19.21 4.02
C LEU A 341 -20.74 -19.73 3.27
N ASP A 342 -21.95 -19.59 3.84
CA ASP A 342 -23.21 -19.88 3.16
C ASP A 342 -23.66 -18.78 2.20
N GLY A 343 -22.92 -17.66 2.14
CA GLY A 343 -23.18 -16.53 1.27
C GLY A 343 -24.09 -15.46 1.87
N THR A 344 -24.51 -15.61 3.12
CA THR A 344 -25.23 -14.54 3.81
C THR A 344 -24.31 -13.39 4.22
N PRO A 345 -24.83 -12.14 4.32
CA PRO A 345 -24.06 -10.98 4.74
C PRO A 345 -23.38 -11.19 6.10
N GLY A 346 -22.17 -10.69 6.24
CA GLY A 346 -21.30 -10.92 7.40
C GLY A 346 -21.65 -10.14 8.68
N THR A 347 -22.84 -9.53 8.78
CA THR A 347 -23.31 -8.83 9.99
C THR A 347 -23.33 -9.78 11.20
N LEU A 348 -22.73 -9.35 12.31
CA LEU A 348 -22.64 -10.17 13.52
C LEU A 348 -23.97 -10.24 14.25
N HIS A 349 -24.33 -11.42 14.71
CA HIS A 349 -25.58 -11.68 15.44
C HIS A 349 -25.40 -11.50 16.95
N TYR A 350 -25.20 -10.27 17.43
CA TYR A 350 -25.03 -9.97 18.86
C TYR A 350 -26.34 -9.58 19.58
N LYS A 351 -27.42 -9.36 18.84
CA LYS A 351 -28.75 -9.07 19.39
C LYS A 351 -29.86 -9.88 18.70
N ASN A 352 -30.89 -10.20 19.48
CA ASN A 352 -32.18 -10.72 19.01
C ASN A 352 -33.29 -9.83 19.61
N GLY A 353 -33.77 -8.86 18.83
CA GLY A 353 -34.59 -7.76 19.36
C GLY A 353 -33.77 -6.89 20.30
N ASP A 354 -34.25 -6.68 21.52
CA ASP A 354 -33.57 -5.91 22.56
C ASP A 354 -32.59 -6.75 23.39
N ASP A 355 -32.71 -8.07 23.34
CA ASP A 355 -31.89 -9.00 24.13
C ASP A 355 -30.51 -9.24 23.46
N TYR A 356 -29.45 -9.32 24.25
CA TYR A 356 -28.12 -9.77 23.78
C TYR A 356 -28.13 -11.29 23.54
N VAL A 357 -27.47 -11.70 22.44
CA VAL A 357 -27.20 -13.12 22.19
C VAL A 357 -26.00 -13.55 23.03
N VAL A 358 -26.14 -14.69 23.70
CA VAL A 358 -25.08 -15.28 24.52
C VAL A 358 -24.44 -16.44 23.77
N TYR A 359 -23.11 -16.45 23.73
CA TYR A 359 -22.29 -17.47 23.09
C TYR A 359 -21.50 -18.26 24.14
N ASP A 360 -21.26 -19.55 23.86
CA ASP A 360 -20.49 -20.41 24.78
C ASP A 360 -19.02 -19.99 24.83
N THR A 361 -18.45 -19.60 23.67
CA THR A 361 -17.08 -19.09 23.58
C THR A 361 -17.03 -17.74 22.82
N PRO A 362 -16.04 -16.87 23.10
CA PRO A 362 -15.95 -15.58 22.42
C PRO A 362 -15.79 -15.66 20.89
N SER A 363 -15.33 -16.80 20.37
CA SER A 363 -15.15 -17.02 18.92
C SER A 363 -16.41 -17.44 18.19
N ASP A 364 -17.45 -17.92 18.88
CA ASP A 364 -18.63 -18.53 18.25
C ASP A 364 -19.42 -17.54 17.40
N ILE A 365 -19.42 -16.27 17.78
CA ILE A 365 -20.06 -15.19 17.00
C ILE A 365 -19.43 -15.03 15.60
N PHE A 366 -18.17 -15.49 15.41
CA PHE A 366 -17.44 -15.42 14.15
C PHE A 366 -17.44 -16.76 13.38
N ALA A 367 -18.13 -17.78 13.92
CA ALA A 367 -18.16 -19.10 13.29
C ALA A 367 -18.72 -19.04 11.86
N ASN A 368 -18.13 -19.85 10.97
CA ASN A 368 -18.53 -19.97 9.55
C ASN A 368 -18.41 -18.68 8.73
N LYS A 369 -17.63 -17.68 9.17
CA LYS A 369 -17.29 -16.52 8.34
C LYS A 369 -16.23 -16.87 7.30
N ASP A 370 -16.13 -16.04 6.28
CA ASP A 370 -15.03 -16.02 5.31
C ASP A 370 -13.69 -16.23 6.01
N GLU A 371 -12.95 -17.24 5.64
CA GLU A 371 -11.73 -17.66 6.32
C GLU A 371 -10.61 -16.60 6.24
N ARG A 372 -10.69 -15.65 5.29
CA ARG A 372 -9.78 -14.51 5.22
C ARG A 372 -9.85 -13.62 6.46
N LEU A 373 -10.98 -13.63 7.20
CA LEU A 373 -11.11 -12.90 8.47
C LEU A 373 -10.00 -13.33 9.44
N TYR A 374 -9.77 -14.63 9.61
CA TYR A 374 -8.69 -15.14 10.47
C TYR A 374 -7.32 -14.64 10.00
N GLY A 375 -7.05 -14.66 8.70
CA GLY A 375 -5.76 -14.22 8.15
C GLY A 375 -5.52 -12.70 8.25
N THR A 376 -6.58 -11.92 8.45
CA THR A 376 -6.54 -10.46 8.45
C THR A 376 -6.64 -9.86 9.85
N ILE A 377 -7.50 -10.41 10.72
CA ILE A 377 -7.91 -9.80 11.98
C ILE A 377 -7.78 -10.80 13.13
N ILE A 378 -7.31 -10.35 14.28
CA ILE A 378 -7.42 -11.02 15.57
C ILE A 378 -8.69 -10.51 16.24
N TYR A 379 -9.62 -11.41 16.50
CA TYR A 379 -10.92 -11.13 17.11
C TYR A 379 -11.09 -11.87 18.45
N PRO A 380 -12.07 -11.57 19.28
CA PRO A 380 -12.33 -12.26 20.55
C PRO A 380 -12.33 -13.78 20.40
N GLY A 381 -11.55 -14.48 21.23
CA GLY A 381 -11.35 -15.94 21.16
C GLY A 381 -10.21 -16.39 20.23
N SER A 382 -9.54 -15.47 19.55
CA SER A 382 -8.36 -15.78 18.74
C SER A 382 -7.16 -16.13 19.59
N LYS A 383 -6.18 -16.84 18.95
CA LYS A 383 -4.83 -17.02 19.48
C LYS A 383 -3.82 -16.27 18.61
N PHE A 384 -2.75 -15.81 19.27
CA PHE A 384 -1.56 -15.29 18.63
C PHE A 384 -0.32 -15.85 19.36
N ARG A 385 0.66 -16.35 18.63
CA ARG A 385 1.84 -17.06 19.21
C ARG A 385 1.43 -18.20 20.15
N ASN A 386 0.38 -18.95 19.83
CA ASN A 386 -0.21 -20.00 20.67
C ASN A 386 -0.71 -19.54 22.05
N GLN A 387 -0.84 -18.24 22.27
CA GLN A 387 -1.43 -17.67 23.48
C GLN A 387 -2.80 -17.09 23.18
N ASP A 388 -3.72 -17.19 24.15
CA ASP A 388 -5.06 -16.60 24.03
C ASP A 388 -4.95 -15.07 24.07
N VAL A 389 -5.69 -14.41 23.18
CA VAL A 389 -5.81 -12.94 23.17
C VAL A 389 -7.06 -12.57 23.97
N ASP A 390 -6.85 -11.93 25.13
CA ASP A 390 -7.89 -11.68 26.12
C ASP A 390 -8.62 -10.35 25.84
N ILE A 391 -9.50 -10.37 24.83
CA ILE A 391 -10.30 -9.22 24.40
C ILE A 391 -11.63 -9.18 25.15
N GLN A 392 -11.62 -9.03 26.47
CA GLN A 392 -12.81 -8.89 27.30
C GLN A 392 -12.96 -7.43 27.77
N ALA A 393 -14.11 -6.81 27.48
CA ALA A 393 -14.40 -5.41 27.85
C ALA A 393 -14.89 -5.25 29.28
N GLY A 394 -15.51 -6.28 29.84
CA GLY A 394 -16.09 -6.25 31.17
C GLY A 394 -16.89 -7.51 31.50
N VAL A 395 -17.75 -7.40 32.50
CA VAL A 395 -18.68 -8.45 32.91
C VAL A 395 -20.12 -7.97 32.82
N ALA A 396 -21.01 -8.90 32.47
CA ALA A 396 -22.46 -8.70 32.44
C ALA A 396 -23.10 -9.37 33.66
N VAL A 397 -23.85 -8.60 34.45
CA VAL A 397 -24.53 -9.05 35.65
C VAL A 397 -26.03 -8.87 35.45
N TRP A 398 -26.80 -9.96 35.58
CA TRP A 398 -28.26 -9.87 35.47
C TRP A 398 -28.84 -9.08 36.63
N ASN A 399 -29.73 -8.15 36.32
CA ASN A 399 -30.42 -7.31 37.30
C ASN A 399 -31.91 -7.56 37.25
N ASP A 400 -32.43 -8.29 38.26
CA ASP A 400 -33.86 -8.66 38.36
C ASP A 400 -34.81 -7.45 38.43
N LYS A 401 -34.30 -6.28 38.90
CA LYS A 401 -35.14 -5.07 39.05
C LYS A 401 -35.38 -4.39 37.69
N THR A 402 -34.42 -4.44 36.80
CA THR A 402 -34.51 -3.82 35.46
C THR A 402 -34.93 -4.83 34.39
N GLY A 403 -34.76 -6.13 34.64
CA GLY A 403 -34.96 -7.20 33.66
C GLY A 403 -33.93 -7.17 32.54
N SER A 404 -32.72 -6.65 32.80
CA SER A 404 -31.64 -6.49 31.82
C SER A 404 -30.27 -6.76 32.44
N TYR A 405 -29.24 -6.89 31.59
CA TYR A 405 -27.88 -6.98 32.08
C TYR A 405 -27.29 -5.61 32.37
N ASP A 406 -26.72 -5.43 33.56
CA ASP A 406 -25.84 -4.35 33.88
C ASP A 406 -24.45 -4.70 33.32
N LEU A 407 -23.90 -3.86 32.42
CA LEU A 407 -22.57 -4.03 31.82
C LEU A 407 -21.56 -3.25 32.65
N LEU A 408 -20.70 -3.98 33.36
CA LEU A 408 -19.70 -3.44 34.27
C LEU A 408 -18.32 -3.53 33.62
N THR A 409 -17.53 -2.44 33.70
CA THR A 409 -16.17 -2.35 33.16
C THR A 409 -15.23 -1.65 34.13
N ASP A 410 -13.93 -1.74 33.88
CA ASP A 410 -12.87 -1.07 34.64
C ASP A 410 -11.92 -0.35 33.67
N SER A 411 -11.26 0.68 34.15
CA SER A 411 -10.21 1.38 33.40
C SER A 411 -8.87 0.62 33.40
N LYS A 412 -8.71 -0.39 34.27
CA LYS A 412 -7.47 -1.15 34.42
C LYS A 412 -7.53 -2.47 33.65
N LEU A 413 -6.68 -2.60 32.64
CA LEU A 413 -6.49 -3.86 31.92
C LEU A 413 -6.03 -4.99 32.87
N GLY A 414 -6.51 -6.19 32.64
CA GLY A 414 -6.17 -7.36 33.47
C GLY A 414 -6.74 -7.32 34.89
N SER A 415 -7.68 -6.42 35.21
CA SER A 415 -8.32 -6.36 36.53
C SER A 415 -9.24 -7.56 36.77
N PHE A 416 -9.50 -7.88 38.07
CA PHE A 416 -10.37 -8.97 38.47
C PHE A 416 -11.68 -8.47 39.06
N TYR A 417 -12.78 -9.15 38.72
CA TYR A 417 -14.13 -8.89 39.24
C TYR A 417 -14.34 -9.55 40.61
N GLU A 418 -13.92 -10.82 40.69
CA GLU A 418 -13.92 -11.65 41.89
C GLU A 418 -12.71 -12.56 41.83
N ASP A 419 -12.42 -13.29 42.90
CA ASP A 419 -11.30 -14.23 43.06
C ASP A 419 -10.79 -14.82 41.73
N ASN A 420 -9.77 -14.21 41.14
CA ASN A 420 -9.13 -14.60 39.88
C ASN A 420 -10.04 -14.62 38.60
N LYS A 421 -11.27 -14.09 38.66
CA LYS A 421 -12.10 -13.92 37.47
C LYS A 421 -11.80 -12.57 36.81
N THR A 422 -11.33 -12.60 35.59
CA THR A 422 -11.03 -11.38 34.83
C THR A 422 -12.26 -10.49 34.72
N PHE A 423 -12.10 -9.22 35.07
CA PHE A 423 -13.09 -8.16 34.88
C PHE A 423 -12.92 -7.55 33.48
N VAL A 424 -11.72 -7.02 33.20
CA VAL A 424 -11.31 -6.54 31.89
C VAL A 424 -10.08 -7.33 31.45
N GLY A 425 -10.09 -7.81 30.22
CA GLY A 425 -8.99 -8.56 29.63
C GLY A 425 -7.72 -7.73 29.49
N GLN A 426 -6.57 -8.40 29.38
CA GLN A 426 -5.29 -7.72 29.15
C GLN A 426 -5.21 -7.03 27.79
N ASP A 427 -6.04 -7.46 26.84
CA ASP A 427 -6.20 -6.90 25.51
C ASP A 427 -7.61 -6.34 25.29
N GLY A 428 -8.35 -6.10 26.37
CA GLY A 428 -9.72 -5.59 26.31
C GLY A 428 -9.79 -4.22 25.69
N PRO A 429 -10.88 -3.92 24.96
CA PRO A 429 -11.03 -2.62 24.33
C PRO A 429 -11.18 -1.53 25.39
N GLN A 430 -10.39 -0.48 25.23
CA GLN A 430 -10.36 0.68 26.14
C GLN A 430 -10.43 1.95 25.34
N THR A 431 -11.58 2.62 25.36
CA THR A 431 -11.74 3.92 24.71
C THR A 431 -10.78 4.93 25.30
N ASN A 432 -10.06 5.64 24.44
CA ASN A 432 -9.08 6.67 24.81
C ASN A 432 -7.83 6.18 25.55
N SER A 433 -7.59 4.88 25.63
CA SER A 433 -6.34 4.33 26.12
C SER A 433 -5.38 4.09 24.95
N PRO A 434 -4.11 4.54 25.02
CA PRO A 434 -3.13 4.28 23.97
C PRO A 434 -2.60 2.86 24.04
N ASN A 435 -2.11 2.36 22.90
CA ASN A 435 -1.42 1.07 22.75
C ASN A 435 -2.26 -0.17 23.10
N VAL A 436 -3.56 -0.04 23.07
CA VAL A 436 -4.54 -1.11 23.23
C VAL A 436 -5.67 -0.88 22.24
N SER A 437 -6.34 -1.94 21.80
CA SER A 437 -7.45 -1.80 20.86
C SER A 437 -8.57 -0.91 21.44
N ASN A 438 -9.02 0.06 20.66
CA ASN A 438 -10.23 0.83 20.96
C ASN A 438 -11.48 0.26 20.25
N THR A 439 -11.30 -0.77 19.40
CA THR A 439 -12.37 -1.38 18.61
C THR A 439 -12.74 -2.79 19.02
N GLY A 440 -11.94 -3.44 19.86
CA GLY A 440 -12.10 -4.86 20.21
C GLY A 440 -11.51 -5.82 19.18
N PHE A 441 -10.75 -5.31 18.22
CA PHE A 441 -10.06 -6.09 17.20
C PHE A 441 -8.62 -5.65 17.05
N TYR A 442 -7.75 -6.57 16.59
CA TYR A 442 -6.35 -6.30 16.28
C TYR A 442 -6.04 -6.75 14.85
N ILE A 443 -5.08 -6.12 14.21
CA ILE A 443 -4.61 -6.58 12.91
C ILE A 443 -3.76 -7.85 13.10
N ARG A 444 -3.98 -8.88 12.25
CA ARG A 444 -3.13 -10.07 12.12
C ARG A 444 -2.26 -9.97 10.87
N LYS A 445 -2.82 -9.42 9.81
CA LYS A 445 -2.15 -9.31 8.51
C LYS A 445 -0.80 -8.60 8.64
N PHE A 446 0.23 -9.14 8.01
CA PHE A 446 1.62 -8.64 8.05
C PHE A 446 2.34 -8.77 9.41
N ILE A 447 1.77 -9.36 10.44
CA ILE A 447 2.47 -9.53 11.73
C ILE A 447 2.88 -10.98 11.89
N SER A 448 4.20 -11.25 11.92
CA SER A 448 4.70 -12.61 12.11
C SER A 448 4.60 -13.04 13.58
N GLU A 449 4.26 -14.31 13.80
CA GLU A 449 4.25 -14.94 15.11
C GLU A 449 5.65 -15.37 15.60
N ALA A 450 6.68 -15.20 14.75
CA ALA A 450 8.05 -15.54 15.12
C ALA A 450 8.59 -14.62 16.24
N SER A 451 9.39 -15.20 17.15
CA SER A 451 10.04 -14.44 18.21
C SER A 451 10.98 -13.37 17.63
N GLY A 452 11.03 -12.21 18.28
CA GLY A 452 11.83 -11.06 17.88
C GLY A 452 11.15 -10.18 16.81
N TYR A 453 10.12 -10.68 16.13
CA TYR A 453 9.51 -9.97 15.01
C TYR A 453 8.76 -8.69 15.42
N THR A 454 8.36 -8.58 16.67
CA THR A 454 7.69 -7.41 17.23
C THR A 454 8.62 -6.49 18.02
N LEU A 455 9.93 -6.67 17.88
CA LEU A 455 10.91 -5.69 18.31
C LEU A 455 11.00 -4.53 17.31
N ARG A 456 11.34 -3.35 17.81
CA ARG A 456 11.51 -2.15 16.97
C ARG A 456 12.57 -2.37 15.89
N ASN A 457 12.27 -2.01 14.65
CA ASN A 457 13.17 -2.15 13.49
C ASN A 457 13.70 -3.59 13.29
N TYR A 458 12.83 -4.58 13.37
CA TYR A 458 13.22 -5.98 13.21
C TYR A 458 12.41 -6.74 12.15
N ALA A 459 11.22 -6.27 11.82
CA ALA A 459 10.35 -6.94 10.85
C ALA A 459 10.92 -6.88 9.43
N GLU A 460 10.83 -8.00 8.70
CA GLU A 460 11.42 -8.17 7.37
C GLU A 460 10.47 -8.76 6.33
N ASN A 461 9.17 -8.91 6.63
CA ASN A 461 8.23 -9.33 5.59
C ASN A 461 8.13 -8.27 4.49
N TRP A 462 7.89 -8.74 3.27
CA TRP A 462 7.78 -7.86 2.12
C TRP A 462 6.45 -7.11 2.05
N TRP A 463 6.43 -6.02 1.28
CA TRP A 463 5.22 -5.31 0.89
C TRP A 463 4.83 -5.68 -0.54
N PRO A 464 3.61 -6.20 -0.80
CA PRO A 464 3.16 -6.50 -2.17
C PRO A 464 2.70 -5.21 -2.86
N TRP A 465 3.41 -4.80 -3.92
CA TRP A 465 2.96 -3.74 -4.81
C TRP A 465 1.85 -4.25 -5.76
N PHE A 466 2.05 -5.46 -6.31
CA PHE A 466 1.10 -6.16 -7.15
C PHE A 466 1.09 -7.64 -6.80
N ARG A 467 -0.08 -8.24 -6.70
CA ARG A 467 -0.28 -9.67 -6.55
C ARG A 467 -1.47 -10.16 -7.36
N LEU A 468 -1.50 -11.45 -7.66
CA LEU A 468 -2.49 -12.06 -8.54
C LEU A 468 -3.93 -11.90 -8.04
N GLY A 469 -4.16 -11.89 -6.72
CA GLY A 469 -5.49 -11.66 -6.15
C GLY A 469 -6.11 -10.34 -6.61
N GLU A 470 -5.32 -9.26 -6.65
CA GLU A 470 -5.77 -7.99 -7.21
C GLU A 470 -6.09 -8.09 -8.71
N ILE A 471 -5.27 -8.83 -9.47
CA ILE A 471 -5.46 -8.97 -10.92
C ILE A 471 -6.79 -9.68 -11.24
N TYR A 472 -7.16 -10.70 -10.44
CA TYR A 472 -8.47 -11.34 -10.54
C TYR A 472 -9.61 -10.35 -10.29
N LEU A 473 -9.48 -9.49 -9.28
CA LEU A 473 -10.48 -8.46 -8.97
C LEU A 473 -10.56 -7.40 -10.06
N ASN A 474 -9.43 -6.98 -10.61
CA ASN A 474 -9.39 -6.02 -11.71
C ASN A 474 -10.07 -6.58 -12.96
N ALA A 475 -9.80 -7.85 -13.30
CA ALA A 475 -10.46 -8.55 -14.41
C ALA A 475 -11.98 -8.66 -14.19
N ALA A 476 -12.39 -9.01 -12.98
CA ALA A 476 -13.81 -9.15 -12.63
C ALA A 476 -14.56 -7.83 -12.74
N GLU A 477 -14.02 -6.78 -12.13
CA GLU A 477 -14.63 -5.45 -12.16
C GLU A 477 -14.71 -4.91 -13.60
N ALA A 478 -13.60 -4.98 -14.35
CA ALA A 478 -13.57 -4.50 -15.72
C ALA A 478 -14.55 -5.25 -16.63
N ALA A 479 -14.63 -6.58 -16.53
CA ALA A 479 -15.60 -7.36 -17.29
C ALA A 479 -17.05 -7.04 -16.91
N PHE A 480 -17.35 -6.92 -15.61
CA PHE A 480 -18.68 -6.55 -15.12
C PHE A 480 -19.11 -5.17 -15.64
N GLU A 481 -18.23 -4.19 -15.56
CA GLU A 481 -18.50 -2.82 -16.03
C GLU A 481 -18.69 -2.70 -17.55
N LEU A 482 -18.15 -3.68 -18.29
CA LEU A 482 -18.40 -3.87 -19.72
C LEU A 482 -19.68 -4.66 -20.01
N ASN A 483 -20.50 -4.96 -19.00
CA ASN A 483 -21.68 -5.81 -19.07
C ASN A 483 -21.41 -7.27 -19.49
N ASP A 484 -20.22 -7.78 -19.22
CA ASP A 484 -19.81 -9.17 -19.45
C ASP A 484 -19.70 -9.94 -18.12
N GLU A 485 -20.85 -10.11 -17.45
CA GLU A 485 -20.94 -10.85 -16.19
C GLU A 485 -20.48 -12.32 -16.32
N PRO A 486 -20.74 -13.03 -17.43
CA PRO A 486 -20.23 -14.40 -17.61
C PRO A 486 -18.70 -14.50 -17.53
N THR A 487 -17.97 -13.49 -17.99
CA THR A 487 -16.51 -13.41 -17.86
C THR A 487 -16.09 -12.98 -16.44
N ALA A 488 -16.83 -12.08 -15.79
CA ALA A 488 -16.52 -11.54 -14.46
C ALA A 488 -16.66 -12.58 -13.34
N LEU A 489 -17.76 -13.32 -13.36
CA LEU A 489 -18.18 -14.21 -12.26
C LEU A 489 -17.15 -15.30 -11.90
N PRO A 490 -16.51 -15.99 -12.85
CA PRO A 490 -15.46 -16.98 -12.55
C PRO A 490 -14.28 -16.41 -11.78
N TYR A 491 -13.88 -15.15 -12.02
CA TYR A 491 -12.75 -14.53 -11.32
C TYR A 491 -13.07 -14.31 -9.84
N ILE A 492 -14.24 -13.80 -9.51
CA ILE A 492 -14.69 -13.62 -8.12
C ILE A 492 -14.84 -14.99 -7.43
N ASN A 493 -15.51 -15.94 -8.08
CA ASN A 493 -15.71 -17.28 -7.50
C ASN A 493 -14.38 -18.00 -7.23
N ARG A 494 -13.35 -17.76 -8.03
CA ARG A 494 -12.02 -18.36 -7.81
C ARG A 494 -11.36 -17.82 -6.52
N LEU A 495 -11.47 -16.53 -6.24
CA LEU A 495 -11.00 -15.94 -4.98
C LEU A 495 -11.81 -16.44 -3.79
N ARG A 496 -13.13 -16.48 -3.90
CA ARG A 496 -14.02 -16.99 -2.86
C ARG A 496 -13.74 -18.47 -2.55
N GLN A 497 -13.51 -19.29 -3.56
CA GLN A 497 -13.11 -20.69 -3.35
C GLN A 497 -11.80 -20.82 -2.57
N ARG A 498 -10.79 -20.00 -2.86
CA ARG A 498 -9.56 -19.95 -2.07
C ARG A 498 -9.83 -19.53 -0.63
N ALA A 499 -10.81 -18.66 -0.40
CA ALA A 499 -11.24 -18.15 0.89
C ALA A 499 -12.15 -19.11 1.70
N GLY A 500 -12.41 -20.33 1.20
CA GLY A 500 -13.20 -21.34 1.89
C GLY A 500 -14.65 -21.47 1.45
N PHE A 501 -15.15 -20.60 0.59
CA PHE A 501 -16.50 -20.72 0.06
C PHE A 501 -16.67 -21.93 -0.85
N PRO A 502 -17.88 -22.50 -0.99
CA PRO A 502 -18.18 -23.49 -2.00
C PRO A 502 -17.83 -22.99 -3.42
N ALA A 503 -17.50 -23.92 -4.30
CA ALA A 503 -17.29 -23.59 -5.71
C ALA A 503 -18.55 -22.93 -6.28
N ASN A 504 -18.37 -21.85 -7.06
CA ASN A 504 -19.46 -21.07 -7.65
C ASN A 504 -20.47 -20.56 -6.60
N SER A 505 -19.99 -20.11 -5.45
CA SER A 505 -20.82 -19.59 -4.35
C SER A 505 -21.66 -18.36 -4.74
N LEU A 506 -21.21 -17.61 -5.76
CA LEU A 506 -22.01 -16.56 -6.39
C LEU A 506 -22.53 -17.04 -7.74
N THR A 507 -23.80 -16.78 -8.00
CA THR A 507 -24.49 -17.07 -9.28
C THR A 507 -24.78 -15.81 -10.06
N SER A 508 -24.64 -14.64 -9.43
CA SER A 508 -24.77 -13.32 -10.05
C SER A 508 -23.94 -12.29 -9.30
N LEU A 509 -23.53 -11.26 -10.02
CA LEU A 509 -22.76 -10.14 -9.49
C LEU A 509 -23.59 -8.86 -9.42
N THR A 510 -23.24 -8.01 -8.49
CA THR A 510 -23.57 -6.58 -8.46
C THR A 510 -22.27 -5.84 -8.19
N ILE A 511 -22.26 -4.54 -8.43
CA ILE A 511 -21.05 -3.75 -8.15
C ILE A 511 -20.70 -3.77 -6.64
N GLU A 512 -21.69 -3.78 -5.78
CA GLU A 512 -21.50 -3.85 -4.32
C GLU A 512 -20.82 -5.17 -3.90
N LYS A 513 -21.19 -6.30 -4.53
CA LYS A 513 -20.50 -7.59 -4.29
C LYS A 513 -19.05 -7.55 -4.73
N ILE A 514 -18.75 -6.94 -5.87
CA ILE A 514 -17.37 -6.77 -6.37
C ILE A 514 -16.58 -5.85 -5.43
N GLN A 515 -17.19 -4.75 -5.02
CA GLN A 515 -16.57 -3.80 -4.08
C GLN A 515 -16.29 -4.46 -2.72
N ASN A 516 -17.22 -5.26 -2.21
CA ASN A 516 -17.04 -6.00 -0.96
C ASN A 516 -15.95 -7.07 -1.08
N GLU A 517 -15.95 -7.85 -2.16
CA GLU A 517 -14.91 -8.86 -2.41
C GLU A 517 -13.52 -8.21 -2.48
N ARG A 518 -13.41 -7.06 -3.15
CA ARG A 518 -12.18 -6.28 -3.22
C ARG A 518 -11.76 -5.76 -1.86
N ARG A 519 -12.69 -5.27 -1.03
CA ARG A 519 -12.44 -4.78 0.32
C ARG A 519 -11.84 -5.86 1.21
N VAL A 520 -12.45 -7.05 1.28
CA VAL A 520 -11.99 -8.13 2.15
C VAL A 520 -10.69 -8.80 1.66
N GLU A 521 -10.53 -8.92 0.34
CA GLU A 521 -9.33 -9.49 -0.25
C GLU A 521 -8.10 -8.61 -0.03
N LEU A 522 -8.24 -7.30 -0.25
CA LEU A 522 -7.15 -6.32 -0.27
C LEU A 522 -7.11 -5.43 1.00
N ALA A 523 -7.81 -5.80 2.07
CA ALA A 523 -7.77 -5.07 3.32
C ALA A 523 -6.32 -4.80 3.77
N PHE A 524 -6.01 -3.57 4.14
CA PHE A 524 -4.69 -3.09 4.56
C PHE A 524 -3.57 -3.18 3.50
N GLU A 525 -3.91 -3.26 2.20
CA GLU A 525 -2.93 -3.28 1.10
C GLU A 525 -2.95 -2.00 0.24
N ASP A 526 -3.30 -0.86 0.80
CA ASP A 526 -3.33 0.47 0.14
C ASP A 526 -4.37 0.61 -1.00
N HIS A 527 -5.48 -0.13 -0.93
CA HIS A 527 -6.52 -0.07 -1.95
C HIS A 527 -7.75 0.73 -1.53
N ARG A 528 -8.27 0.53 -0.31
CA ARG A 528 -9.56 1.05 0.13
C ARG A 528 -9.74 2.54 -0.07
N TYR A 529 -8.75 3.36 0.30
CA TYR A 529 -8.77 4.81 0.13
C TYR A 529 -9.02 5.23 -1.33
N PHE A 530 -8.27 4.64 -2.25
CA PHE A 530 -8.37 4.95 -3.68
C PHE A 530 -9.62 4.33 -4.33
N ASP A 531 -10.05 3.17 -3.88
CA ASP A 531 -11.28 2.53 -4.34
C ASP A 531 -12.51 3.37 -3.99
N MET A 532 -12.61 3.87 -2.76
CA MET A 532 -13.68 4.80 -2.37
C MET A 532 -13.69 6.07 -3.23
N LYS A 533 -12.51 6.62 -3.54
CA LYS A 533 -12.39 7.81 -4.40
C LYS A 533 -12.83 7.55 -5.84
N ARG A 534 -12.33 6.48 -6.47
CA ARG A 534 -12.64 6.18 -7.87
C ARG A 534 -14.09 5.76 -8.09
N TRP A 535 -14.72 5.09 -7.13
CA TRP A 535 -16.15 4.74 -7.16
C TRP A 535 -17.06 5.88 -6.72
N ARG A 536 -16.53 7.00 -6.24
CA ARG A 536 -17.29 8.15 -5.72
C ARG A 536 -18.22 7.80 -4.56
N ILE A 537 -17.77 6.94 -3.65
CA ILE A 537 -18.52 6.51 -2.45
C ILE A 537 -17.89 6.97 -1.14
N ALA A 538 -16.86 7.81 -1.19
CA ALA A 538 -16.14 8.24 0.00
C ALA A 538 -17.02 9.00 1.00
N ASP A 539 -17.92 9.85 0.54
CA ASP A 539 -18.88 10.60 1.35
C ASP A 539 -19.90 9.69 2.05
N ILE A 540 -20.29 8.59 1.39
CA ILE A 540 -21.20 7.58 1.97
C ILE A 540 -20.43 6.75 3.02
N THR A 541 -19.23 6.26 2.70
CA THR A 541 -18.41 5.44 3.60
C THR A 541 -17.93 6.22 4.82
N TRP A 542 -17.72 7.53 4.69
CA TRP A 542 -17.50 8.44 5.82
C TRP A 542 -18.82 8.93 6.45
N ASN A 543 -19.87 8.10 6.40
CA ASN A 543 -21.20 8.31 6.99
C ASN A 543 -22.04 9.43 6.35
N GLY A 544 -21.66 9.96 5.20
CA GLY A 544 -22.37 11.03 4.50
C GLY A 544 -22.58 12.30 5.35
N ASN A 545 -21.82 12.46 6.42
CA ASN A 545 -21.99 13.57 7.36
C ASN A 545 -21.25 14.80 6.84
N THR A 546 -22.00 15.75 6.27
CA THR A 546 -21.47 17.01 5.74
C THR A 546 -21.18 18.05 6.85
N ASP A 547 -21.76 17.89 8.04
CA ASP A 547 -21.60 18.82 9.15
C ASP A 547 -20.41 18.45 10.04
N ASN A 548 -19.96 17.21 9.97
CA ASN A 548 -18.81 16.71 10.69
C ASN A 548 -17.93 15.89 9.73
N ASP A 549 -16.75 16.40 9.40
CA ASP A 549 -15.80 15.79 8.49
C ASP A 549 -15.13 14.50 9.02
N LYS A 550 -15.60 13.98 10.16
CA LYS A 550 -15.08 12.77 10.80
C LYS A 550 -15.95 11.57 10.51
N ALA A 551 -15.33 10.45 10.11
CA ALA A 551 -16.01 9.17 10.05
C ALA A 551 -16.22 8.61 11.46
N ILE A 552 -17.33 7.89 11.63
CA ILE A 552 -17.61 7.13 12.86
C ILE A 552 -17.19 5.68 12.63
N VAL A 553 -16.25 5.22 13.43
CA VAL A 553 -15.78 3.83 13.43
C VAL A 553 -16.38 3.11 14.62
N TYR A 554 -17.03 1.97 14.37
CA TYR A 554 -17.63 1.12 15.40
C TYR A 554 -16.69 -0.02 15.77
N GLY A 555 -16.79 -0.46 17.04
CA GLY A 555 -16.10 -1.61 17.60
C GLY A 555 -17.04 -2.64 18.18
N LEU A 556 -16.50 -3.75 18.65
CA LEU A 556 -17.20 -4.80 19.38
C LEU A 556 -16.62 -4.91 20.79
N TYR A 557 -17.47 -4.79 21.82
CA TYR A 557 -17.07 -4.88 23.22
C TYR A 557 -17.66 -6.15 23.84
N PRO A 558 -16.91 -7.27 23.94
CA PRO A 558 -17.39 -8.51 24.51
C PRO A 558 -17.42 -8.45 26.03
N TYR A 559 -18.54 -8.86 26.62
CA TYR A 559 -18.73 -8.97 28.07
C TYR A 559 -18.92 -10.43 28.44
N ARG A 560 -18.23 -10.88 29.48
CA ARG A 560 -18.46 -12.21 30.06
C ARG A 560 -19.62 -12.16 31.04
N ILE A 561 -20.55 -13.11 30.97
CA ILE A 561 -21.59 -13.24 31.95
C ILE A 561 -21.02 -13.67 33.30
N ALA A 562 -21.13 -12.79 34.30
CA ALA A 562 -20.76 -13.05 35.67
C ALA A 562 -22.00 -13.57 36.47
N VAL A 563 -23.18 -13.00 36.21
CA VAL A 563 -24.47 -13.49 36.74
C VAL A 563 -25.41 -13.63 35.56
N ALA A 564 -25.87 -14.85 35.33
CA ALA A 564 -26.78 -15.17 34.23
C ALA A 564 -28.24 -14.77 34.56
N LYS A 565 -29.03 -14.55 33.52
CA LYS A 565 -30.49 -14.45 33.61
C LYS A 565 -31.03 -15.78 34.18
N PRO A 566 -31.94 -15.77 35.18
CA PRO A 566 -32.56 -16.97 35.77
C PRO A 566 -33.31 -17.82 34.75
#